data_f16d433ddc3634d3a2a26a509357aa5c
#
_entry.id   f16d433ddc3634d3a2a26a509357aa5c
#
_cell.length_a   1.000
_cell.length_b   1.000
_cell.length_c   1.000
_cell.angle_alpha   90.00
_cell.angle_beta   90.00
_cell.angle_gamma   90.00
#
_symmetry.space_group_name_H-M   'P 1'
#
loop_
_entity.id
_entity.type
_entity.pdbx_description
1 polymer ?
#
loop_
_entity_poly.entity_id
_entity_poly.type
_entity_poly.pdbx_seq_one_letter_code
_entity_poly.pdbx_strand_id
1 'polypeptide(L)'
;DDGAVDFSMAIELLEKARQQGAYNIVCSSHSYGNFDKYYQNLTELRIFANRKKLNIHLHSGCEIDGSYDSVKNIIIKLENGTIPTMNGTKYVLVEFSPYESYDKIICVVNKLIEFGYFPIIAHVERYYCLHKNINKINKLKKQGCLFQVNAYSFINETKPEIRNFARKLLK
;
A
#
# COMPACT_ATOMS: atom_id res chain seq x y z
N ASP A 1 9.16 -8.96 6.69
CA ASP A 1 8.07 -8.46 5.89
C ASP A 1 7.63 -9.54 4.90
N ASP A 2 6.39 -9.52 4.43
CA ASP A 2 5.84 -10.52 3.51
C ASP A 2 6.31 -10.37 2.05
N GLY A 3 7.10 -9.35 1.75
CA GLY A 3 7.74 -9.14 0.47
C GLY A 3 9.04 -9.94 0.31
N ALA A 4 10.18 -9.24 0.25
CA ALA A 4 11.49 -9.88 0.17
C ALA A 4 11.95 -10.37 1.56
N VAL A 5 12.25 -11.65 1.69
CA VAL A 5 12.75 -12.24 2.95
C VAL A 5 14.21 -11.88 3.23
N ASP A 6 14.98 -11.55 2.18
CA ASP A 6 16.37 -11.12 2.26
C ASP A 6 16.73 -10.16 1.13
N PHE A 7 17.95 -9.64 1.17
CA PHE A 7 18.45 -8.68 0.19
C PHE A 7 18.59 -9.27 -1.22
N SER A 8 18.94 -10.54 -1.34
CA SER A 8 19.06 -11.23 -2.63
C SER A 8 17.71 -11.30 -3.33
N MET A 9 16.68 -11.71 -2.60
CA MET A 9 15.30 -11.75 -3.12
C MET A 9 14.80 -10.34 -3.50
N ALA A 10 15.15 -9.31 -2.71
CA ALA A 10 14.80 -7.94 -3.03
C ALA A 10 15.40 -7.49 -4.37
N ILE A 11 16.66 -7.88 -4.66
CA ILE A 11 17.33 -7.62 -5.94
C ILE A 11 16.60 -8.34 -7.08
N GLU A 12 16.29 -9.63 -6.93
CA GLU A 12 15.57 -10.38 -7.96
C GLU A 12 14.20 -9.76 -8.29
N LEU A 13 13.45 -9.36 -7.26
CA LEU A 13 12.17 -8.69 -7.44
C LEU A 13 12.31 -7.36 -8.19
N LEU A 14 13.36 -6.60 -7.87
CA LEU A 14 13.68 -5.34 -8.52
C LEU A 14 14.00 -5.54 -10.01
N GLU A 15 14.84 -6.52 -10.34
CA GLU A 15 15.21 -6.86 -11.70
C GLU A 15 14.00 -7.34 -12.52
N LYS A 16 13.16 -8.21 -11.93
CA LYS A 16 11.90 -8.67 -12.54
C LYS A 16 10.92 -7.52 -12.79
N ALA A 17 10.75 -6.62 -11.81
CA ALA A 17 9.88 -5.46 -11.97
C ALA A 17 10.38 -4.56 -13.12
N ARG A 18 11.70 -4.37 -13.22
CA ARG A 18 12.28 -3.60 -14.33
C ARG A 18 12.04 -4.26 -15.69
N GLN A 19 12.22 -5.59 -15.79
CA GLN A 19 11.93 -6.34 -17.01
C GLN A 19 10.46 -6.22 -17.45
N GLN A 20 9.56 -6.07 -16.48
CA GLN A 20 8.13 -5.85 -16.71
C GLN A 20 7.76 -4.38 -16.99
N GLY A 21 8.75 -3.49 -17.08
CA GLY A 21 8.54 -2.09 -17.44
C GLY A 21 8.32 -1.13 -16.27
N ALA A 22 8.54 -1.56 -15.02
CA ALA A 22 8.48 -0.65 -13.87
C ALA A 22 9.72 0.25 -13.84
N TYR A 23 9.49 1.57 -13.70
CA TYR A 23 10.54 2.59 -13.56
C TYR A 23 10.51 3.27 -12.20
N ASN A 24 9.35 3.32 -11.58
CA ASN A 24 9.15 3.90 -10.25
C ASN A 24 8.53 2.85 -9.34
N ILE A 25 9.17 2.55 -8.22
CA ILE A 25 8.73 1.55 -7.26
C ILE A 25 8.68 2.17 -5.88
N VAL A 26 7.53 2.10 -5.22
CA VAL A 26 7.41 2.45 -3.81
C VAL A 26 7.65 1.18 -2.99
N CYS A 27 8.69 1.22 -2.17
CA CYS A 27 9.05 0.12 -1.28
C CYS A 27 8.26 0.29 0.04
N SER A 28 7.04 -0.24 0.11
CA SER A 28 6.20 -0.15 1.30
C SER A 28 6.43 -1.34 2.22
N SER A 29 6.80 -1.08 3.47
CA SER A 29 6.84 -2.06 4.56
C SER A 29 5.68 -1.84 5.51
N HIS A 30 5.26 -2.87 6.23
CA HIS A 30 4.20 -2.74 7.25
C HIS A 30 4.58 -1.79 8.39
N SER A 31 3.60 -1.07 8.94
CA SER A 31 3.77 -0.02 9.94
C SER A 31 4.32 -0.49 11.30
N TYR A 32 4.41 -1.80 11.52
CA TYR A 32 5.04 -2.42 12.69
C TYR A 32 6.51 -2.83 12.46
N GLY A 33 7.08 -2.55 11.30
CA GLY A 33 8.47 -2.84 10.96
C GLY A 33 9.50 -1.95 11.67
N ASN A 34 10.77 -2.33 11.55
CA ASN A 34 11.89 -1.50 12.00
C ASN A 34 12.28 -0.52 10.89
N PHE A 35 11.90 0.74 11.01
CA PHE A 35 12.12 1.75 9.97
C PHE A 35 13.58 2.22 9.84
N ASP A 36 14.41 2.13 10.88
CA ASP A 36 15.86 2.38 10.74
C ASP A 36 16.50 1.37 9.79
N LYS A 37 16.22 0.09 10.01
CA LYS A 37 16.66 -1.00 9.12
C LYS A 37 16.06 -0.88 7.73
N TYR A 38 14.80 -0.48 7.64
CA TYR A 38 14.13 -0.24 6.37
C TYR A 38 14.86 0.82 5.53
N TYR A 39 15.20 1.97 6.11
CA TYR A 39 15.92 3.03 5.40
C TYR A 39 17.34 2.64 5.00
N GLN A 40 18.03 1.85 5.83
CA GLN A 40 19.32 1.26 5.47
C GLN A 40 19.19 0.37 4.24
N ASN A 41 18.26 -0.60 4.26
CA ASN A 41 18.01 -1.51 3.15
C ASN A 41 17.59 -0.77 1.88
N LEU A 42 16.73 0.24 1.98
CA LEU A 42 16.30 1.05 0.85
C LEU A 42 17.48 1.81 0.22
N THR A 43 18.39 2.31 1.05
CA THR A 43 19.60 2.99 0.60
C THR A 43 20.53 2.02 -0.14
N GLU A 44 20.74 0.83 0.38
CA GLU A 44 21.55 -0.20 -0.27
C GLU A 44 20.95 -0.64 -1.61
N LEU A 45 19.63 -0.81 -1.69
CA LEU A 45 18.94 -1.14 -2.94
C LEU A 45 19.08 -0.02 -3.98
N ARG A 46 19.02 1.26 -3.58
CA ARG A 46 19.26 2.40 -4.46
C ARG A 46 20.68 2.40 -5.01
N ILE A 47 21.68 2.15 -4.16
CA ILE A 47 23.07 2.03 -4.57
C ILE A 47 23.24 0.88 -5.58
N PHE A 48 22.66 -0.28 -5.29
CA PHE A 48 22.67 -1.44 -6.19
C PHE A 48 22.05 -1.11 -7.55
N ALA A 49 20.84 -0.55 -7.57
CA ALA A 49 20.12 -0.18 -8.79
C ALA A 49 20.95 0.78 -9.67
N ASN A 50 21.59 1.76 -9.04
CA ASN A 50 22.46 2.73 -9.73
C ASN A 50 23.71 2.06 -10.31
N ARG A 51 24.39 1.21 -9.54
CA ARG A 51 25.60 0.47 -10.00
C ARG A 51 25.28 -0.47 -11.17
N LYS A 52 24.13 -1.10 -11.15
CA LYS A 52 23.63 -1.98 -12.22
C LYS A 52 22.98 -1.23 -13.39
N LYS A 53 22.85 0.09 -13.31
CA LYS A 53 22.21 0.94 -14.32
C LYS A 53 20.79 0.44 -14.68
N LEU A 54 20.01 0.02 -13.66
CA LEU A 54 18.68 -0.55 -13.88
C LEU A 54 17.66 0.48 -14.35
N ASN A 55 17.96 1.78 -14.23
CA ASN A 55 17.03 2.88 -14.53
C ASN A 55 15.68 2.71 -13.80
N ILE A 56 15.78 2.53 -12.48
CA ILE A 56 14.64 2.43 -11.55
C ILE A 56 14.80 3.48 -10.45
N HIS A 57 13.71 4.16 -10.13
CA HIS A 57 13.61 5.07 -8.99
C HIS A 57 12.88 4.37 -7.83
N LEU A 58 13.56 4.22 -6.69
CA LEU A 58 13.00 3.61 -5.49
C LEU A 58 12.55 4.69 -4.51
N HIS A 59 11.29 4.63 -4.14
CA HIS A 59 10.63 5.59 -3.23
C HIS A 59 10.31 4.92 -1.90
N SER A 60 10.35 5.70 -0.82
CA SER A 60 9.93 5.22 0.50
C SER A 60 8.41 5.15 0.61
N GLY A 61 7.93 4.24 1.45
CA GLY A 61 6.52 4.11 1.78
C GLY A 61 6.29 3.23 3.00
N CYS A 62 5.08 3.24 3.50
CA CYS A 62 4.63 2.38 4.57
C CYS A 62 3.22 1.91 4.27
N GLU A 63 2.93 0.63 4.53
CA GLU A 63 1.58 0.07 4.54
C GLU A 63 1.07 0.08 5.98
N ILE A 64 0.11 0.96 6.25
CA ILE A 64 -0.41 1.22 7.59
C ILE A 64 -1.51 0.21 7.90
N ASP A 65 -1.40 -0.48 9.03
CA ASP A 65 -2.45 -1.37 9.50
C ASP A 65 -3.60 -0.59 10.15
N GLY A 66 -4.67 -0.40 9.41
CA GLY A 66 -5.87 0.31 9.85
C GLY A 66 -6.83 -0.53 10.71
N SER A 67 -6.62 -1.87 10.78
CA SER A 67 -7.46 -2.76 11.58
C SER A 67 -7.01 -2.81 13.05
N TYR A 68 -5.72 -2.93 13.30
CA TYR A 68 -5.17 -3.17 14.64
C TYR A 68 -4.71 -1.88 15.32
N ASP A 69 -4.07 -0.97 14.61
CA ASP A 69 -3.65 0.31 15.21
C ASP A 69 -4.85 1.23 15.46
N SER A 70 -4.80 1.96 16.58
CA SER A 70 -5.75 3.05 16.76
C SER A 70 -5.43 4.19 15.81
N VAL A 71 -6.44 4.83 15.24
CA VAL A 71 -6.25 5.97 14.32
C VAL A 71 -5.40 7.07 14.95
N LYS A 72 -5.55 7.29 16.27
CA LYS A 72 -4.73 8.25 17.03
C LYS A 72 -3.24 7.90 16.97
N ASN A 73 -2.88 6.64 17.19
CA ASN A 73 -1.50 6.18 17.11
C ASN A 73 -0.94 6.31 15.69
N ILE A 74 -1.74 5.98 14.67
CA ILE A 74 -1.36 6.15 13.26
C ILE A 74 -0.99 7.62 13.00
N ILE A 75 -1.85 8.56 13.39
CA ILE A 75 -1.60 10.01 13.20
C ILE A 75 -0.31 10.43 13.92
N ILE A 76 -0.13 10.05 15.18
CA ILE A 76 1.09 10.37 15.94
C ILE A 76 2.34 9.85 15.22
N LYS A 77 2.33 8.60 14.73
CA LYS A 77 3.46 8.00 14.01
C LYS A 77 3.76 8.73 12.68
N LEU A 78 2.73 9.20 11.99
CA LEU A 78 2.87 9.98 10.76
C LEU A 78 3.42 11.39 11.03
N GLU A 79 2.90 12.09 12.05
CA GLU A 79 3.29 13.47 12.38
C GLU A 79 4.73 13.55 12.91
N ASN A 80 5.16 12.59 13.70
CA ASN A 80 6.52 12.54 14.25
C ASN A 80 7.53 11.86 13.31
N GLY A 81 7.09 11.35 12.14
CA GLY A 81 7.95 10.73 11.16
C GLY A 81 8.43 9.31 11.51
N THR A 82 7.84 8.68 12.53
CA THR A 82 8.16 7.27 12.89
C THR A 82 7.85 6.31 11.75
N ILE A 83 6.78 6.57 11.00
CA ILE A 83 6.43 5.85 9.77
C ILE A 83 6.41 6.81 8.58
N PRO A 84 6.95 6.42 7.41
CA PRO A 84 6.94 7.29 6.25
C PRO A 84 5.57 7.32 5.57
N THR A 85 5.25 8.46 4.98
CA THR A 85 4.22 8.56 3.95
C THR A 85 4.78 8.06 2.60
N MET A 86 3.93 7.97 1.57
CA MET A 86 4.37 7.59 0.22
C MET A 86 5.31 8.67 -0.35
N ASN A 87 6.61 8.38 -0.34
CA ASN A 87 7.68 9.26 -0.83
C ASN A 87 7.68 10.68 -0.24
N GLY A 88 7.35 10.81 1.06
CA GLY A 88 7.31 12.12 1.73
C GLY A 88 6.15 13.03 1.31
N THR A 89 5.19 12.52 0.56
CA THR A 89 3.97 13.24 0.17
C THR A 89 2.91 13.20 1.28
N LYS A 90 1.72 13.71 1.00
CA LYS A 90 0.54 13.56 1.88
C LYS A 90 -0.22 12.22 1.68
N TYR A 91 0.18 11.41 0.71
CA TYR A 91 -0.45 10.12 0.45
C TYR A 91 0.01 9.06 1.47
N VAL A 92 -0.93 8.26 1.96
CA VAL A 92 -0.70 7.16 2.91
C VAL A 92 -1.41 5.90 2.41
N LEU A 93 -0.67 4.78 2.36
CA LEU A 93 -1.22 3.48 2.00
C LEU A 93 -1.75 2.82 3.28
N VAL A 94 -3.02 2.40 3.26
CA VAL A 94 -3.69 1.82 4.44
C VAL A 94 -4.32 0.49 4.06
N GLU A 95 -3.94 -0.56 4.78
CA GLU A 95 -4.56 -1.87 4.66
C GLU A 95 -5.53 -2.16 5.81
N PHE A 96 -6.39 -3.14 5.60
CA PHE A 96 -7.34 -3.64 6.59
C PHE A 96 -7.43 -5.17 6.51
N SER A 97 -7.98 -5.80 7.56
CA SER A 97 -8.38 -7.20 7.46
C SER A 97 -9.41 -7.39 6.33
N PRO A 98 -9.35 -8.48 5.55
CA PRO A 98 -10.36 -8.78 4.52
C PRO A 98 -11.80 -8.81 5.05
N TYR A 99 -11.97 -9.11 6.33
CA TYR A 99 -13.26 -9.18 7.02
C TYR A 99 -13.61 -7.91 7.80
N GLU A 100 -12.83 -6.84 7.63
CA GLU A 100 -13.05 -5.59 8.35
C GLU A 100 -14.41 -4.98 8.00
N SER A 101 -15.02 -4.32 8.99
CA SER A 101 -16.28 -3.64 8.79
C SER A 101 -16.11 -2.36 7.96
N TYR A 102 -17.12 -2.02 7.17
CA TYR A 102 -17.12 -0.75 6.43
C TYR A 102 -17.04 0.45 7.36
N ASP A 103 -17.67 0.38 8.53
CA ASP A 103 -17.70 1.49 9.49
C ASP A 103 -16.31 1.75 10.08
N LYS A 104 -15.50 0.71 10.31
CA LYS A 104 -14.11 0.86 10.72
C LYS A 104 -13.28 1.49 9.59
N ILE A 105 -13.41 0.99 8.36
CA ILE A 105 -12.69 1.53 7.19
C ILE A 105 -12.97 3.02 7.03
N ILE A 106 -14.25 3.42 7.02
CA ILE A 106 -14.62 4.83 6.82
C ILE A 106 -14.22 5.72 8.00
N CYS A 107 -14.21 5.18 9.22
CA CYS A 107 -13.74 5.90 10.41
C CYS A 107 -12.24 6.25 10.28
N VAL A 108 -11.40 5.27 9.91
CA VAL A 108 -9.96 5.48 9.70
C VAL A 108 -9.71 6.47 8.57
N VAL A 109 -10.38 6.29 7.43
CA VAL A 109 -10.29 7.16 6.26
C VAL A 109 -10.65 8.61 6.60
N ASN A 110 -11.81 8.82 7.24
CA ASN A 110 -12.24 10.18 7.61
C ASN A 110 -11.23 10.87 8.52
N LYS A 111 -10.66 10.12 9.47
CA LYS A 111 -9.69 10.67 10.41
C LYS A 111 -8.38 11.05 9.72
N LEU A 112 -7.89 10.22 8.80
CA LEU A 112 -6.70 10.55 8.01
C LEU A 112 -6.92 11.82 7.17
N ILE A 113 -8.09 11.94 6.54
CA ILE A 113 -8.45 13.13 5.75
C ILE A 113 -8.54 14.38 6.64
N GLU A 114 -9.14 14.27 7.83
CA GLU A 114 -9.23 15.36 8.82
C GLU A 114 -7.84 15.91 9.20
N PHE A 115 -6.83 15.04 9.27
CA PHE A 115 -5.43 15.43 9.53
C PHE A 115 -4.64 15.79 8.26
N GLY A 116 -5.31 15.92 7.12
CA GLY A 116 -4.73 16.41 5.86
C GLY A 116 -3.95 15.37 5.07
N TYR A 117 -4.16 14.08 5.34
CA TYR A 117 -3.60 12.99 4.54
C TYR A 117 -4.56 12.55 3.43
N PHE A 118 -4.03 11.97 2.36
CA PHE A 118 -4.77 11.38 1.24
C PHE A 118 -4.67 9.86 1.29
N PRO A 119 -5.69 9.14 1.80
CA PRO A 119 -5.64 7.69 1.92
C PRO A 119 -5.64 6.99 0.56
N ILE A 120 -4.74 6.02 0.39
CA ILE A 120 -4.77 5.01 -0.66
C ILE A 120 -5.16 3.71 0.03
N ILE A 121 -6.34 3.17 -0.28
CA ILE A 121 -6.78 1.90 0.29
C ILE A 121 -6.09 0.76 -0.46
N ALA A 122 -5.23 0.02 0.26
CA ALA A 122 -4.45 -1.08 -0.29
C ALA A 122 -5.36 -2.25 -0.69
N HIS A 123 -5.01 -2.94 -1.78
CA HIS A 123 -5.66 -4.16 -2.28
C HIS A 123 -7.18 -4.20 -2.00
N VAL A 124 -7.86 -3.10 -2.36
CA VAL A 124 -9.27 -2.84 -2.05
C VAL A 124 -10.22 -3.96 -2.48
N GLU A 125 -9.83 -4.75 -3.46
CA GLU A 125 -10.56 -5.91 -3.95
C GLU A 125 -10.66 -7.06 -2.95
N ARG A 126 -9.88 -7.04 -1.85
CA ARG A 126 -9.91 -8.08 -0.83
C ARG A 126 -10.99 -7.88 0.23
N TYR A 127 -11.58 -6.68 0.36
CA TYR A 127 -12.50 -6.36 1.46
C TYR A 127 -13.92 -6.79 1.14
N TYR A 128 -14.38 -7.87 1.78
CA TYR A 128 -15.70 -8.45 1.53
C TYR A 128 -16.86 -7.50 1.81
N CYS A 129 -16.71 -6.55 2.74
CA CYS A 129 -17.74 -5.53 3.02
C CYS A 129 -18.02 -4.58 1.83
N LEU A 130 -17.12 -4.55 0.82
CA LEU A 130 -17.23 -3.71 -0.38
C LEU A 130 -17.79 -4.47 -1.60
N HIS A 131 -17.65 -5.80 -1.66
CA HIS A 131 -17.93 -6.60 -2.85
C HIS A 131 -19.35 -6.46 -3.39
N LYS A 132 -20.34 -6.36 -2.49
CA LYS A 132 -21.77 -6.34 -2.88
C LYS A 132 -22.35 -4.93 -2.99
N ASN A 133 -21.57 -3.89 -2.71
CA ASN A 133 -22.09 -2.54 -2.64
C ASN A 133 -21.11 -1.50 -3.21
N ILE A 134 -21.20 -1.30 -4.52
CA ILE A 134 -20.38 -0.32 -5.23
C ILE A 134 -20.58 1.13 -4.71
N ASN A 135 -21.74 1.44 -4.09
CA ASN A 135 -21.98 2.75 -3.52
C ASN A 135 -21.04 3.05 -2.35
N LYS A 136 -20.55 2.02 -1.63
CA LYS A 136 -19.53 2.20 -0.59
C LYS A 136 -18.20 2.66 -1.19
N ILE A 137 -17.78 2.09 -2.32
CA ILE A 137 -16.60 2.54 -3.09
C ILE A 137 -16.80 3.98 -3.56
N ASN A 138 -17.95 4.28 -4.17
CA ASN A 138 -18.24 5.62 -4.65
C ASN A 138 -18.24 6.66 -3.51
N LYS A 139 -18.70 6.29 -2.32
CA LYS A 139 -18.65 7.16 -1.14
C LYS A 139 -17.19 7.44 -0.72
N LEU A 140 -16.34 6.42 -0.63
CA LEU A 140 -14.91 6.58 -0.32
C LEU A 140 -14.20 7.42 -1.40
N LYS A 141 -14.49 7.17 -2.68
CA LYS A 141 -13.94 7.96 -3.80
C LYS A 141 -14.33 9.44 -3.72
N LYS A 142 -15.60 9.74 -3.39
CA LYS A 142 -16.06 11.13 -3.20
C LYS A 142 -15.39 11.84 -2.02
N GLN A 143 -14.88 11.11 -1.04
CA GLN A 143 -14.10 11.64 0.07
C GLN A 143 -12.62 11.88 -0.29
N GLY A 144 -12.19 11.54 -1.50
CA GLY A 144 -10.82 11.73 -1.95
C GLY A 144 -9.91 10.51 -1.78
N CYS A 145 -10.46 9.32 -1.42
CA CYS A 145 -9.66 8.11 -1.34
C CYS A 145 -9.22 7.65 -2.73
N LEU A 146 -7.99 7.21 -2.82
CA LEU A 146 -7.49 6.40 -3.93
C LEU A 146 -7.57 4.92 -3.58
N PHE A 147 -7.50 4.08 -4.60
CA PHE A 147 -7.57 2.62 -4.44
C PHE A 147 -6.40 1.95 -5.16
N GLN A 148 -5.73 1.06 -4.46
CA GLN A 148 -4.74 0.18 -5.05
C GLN A 148 -5.37 -1.21 -5.21
N VAL A 149 -5.14 -1.85 -6.35
CA VAL A 149 -5.61 -3.20 -6.68
C VAL A 149 -4.38 -4.03 -7.04
N ASN A 150 -4.31 -5.25 -6.54
CA ASN A 150 -3.20 -6.14 -6.86
C ASN A 150 -3.30 -6.68 -8.28
N ALA A 151 -2.21 -6.63 -9.04
CA ALA A 151 -2.13 -7.24 -10.37
C ALA A 151 -2.43 -8.74 -10.33
N TYR A 152 -1.98 -9.44 -9.28
CA TYR A 152 -2.28 -10.86 -9.06
C TYR A 152 -3.78 -11.14 -8.98
N SER A 153 -4.61 -10.18 -8.58
CA SER A 153 -6.06 -10.36 -8.47
C SER A 153 -6.78 -10.54 -9.81
N PHE A 154 -6.09 -10.37 -10.94
CA PHE A 154 -6.66 -10.55 -12.27
C PHE A 154 -6.41 -11.93 -12.91
N ILE A 155 -5.53 -12.74 -12.33
CA ILE A 155 -5.19 -14.06 -12.87
C ILE A 155 -6.17 -15.15 -12.40
N ASN A 156 -6.10 -16.32 -13.04
CA ASN A 156 -7.10 -17.39 -12.84
C ASN A 156 -6.99 -18.09 -11.49
N GLU A 157 -5.82 -18.07 -10.85
CA GLU A 157 -5.54 -18.65 -9.55
C GLU A 157 -6.20 -17.88 -8.39
N THR A 158 -6.61 -16.63 -8.64
CA THR A 158 -7.32 -15.82 -7.64
C THR A 158 -8.78 -16.27 -7.52
N LYS A 159 -9.30 -16.25 -6.29
CA LYS A 159 -10.72 -16.56 -6.01
C LYS A 159 -11.64 -15.76 -6.94
N PRO A 160 -12.63 -16.41 -7.58
CA PRO A 160 -13.50 -15.77 -8.58
C PRO A 160 -14.18 -14.49 -8.10
N GLU A 161 -14.64 -14.45 -6.85
CA GLU A 161 -15.27 -13.26 -6.26
C GLU A 161 -14.34 -12.06 -6.19
N ILE A 162 -13.08 -12.26 -5.78
CA ILE A 162 -12.05 -11.20 -5.71
C ILE A 162 -11.72 -10.72 -7.12
N ARG A 163 -11.45 -11.67 -8.05
CA ARG A 163 -11.13 -11.34 -9.44
C ARG A 163 -12.26 -10.58 -10.13
N ASN A 164 -13.51 -11.01 -9.94
CA ASN A 164 -14.67 -10.35 -10.53
C ASN A 164 -14.87 -8.95 -9.96
N PHE A 165 -14.60 -8.76 -8.67
CA PHE A 165 -14.67 -7.44 -8.05
C PHE A 165 -13.53 -6.55 -8.52
N ALA A 166 -12.28 -7.03 -8.57
CA ALA A 166 -11.15 -6.31 -9.14
C ALA A 166 -11.45 -5.79 -10.56
N ARG A 167 -12.04 -6.64 -11.43
CA ARG A 167 -12.46 -6.24 -12.78
C ARG A 167 -13.56 -5.18 -12.82
N LYS A 168 -14.44 -5.13 -11.81
CA LYS A 168 -15.46 -4.08 -11.69
C LYS A 168 -14.88 -2.74 -11.29
N LEU A 169 -13.81 -2.73 -10.49
CA LEU A 169 -13.16 -1.51 -10.02
C LEU A 169 -12.44 -0.75 -11.14
N LEU A 170 -12.10 -1.43 -12.25
CA LEU A 170 -11.42 -0.83 -13.41
C LEU A 170 -12.39 -0.23 -14.45
N LYS A 171 -13.71 -0.41 -14.26
CA LYS A 171 -14.77 0.15 -15.12
C LYS A 171 -15.33 1.44 -14.57
#